data_470eee50463f272ef542a9e890550d85
#
_entry.id   470eee50463f272ef542a9e890550d85
#
_cell.length_a   1.000
_cell.length_b   1.000
_cell.length_c   1.000
_cell.angle_alpha   90.00
_cell.angle_beta   90.00
_cell.angle_gamma   90.00
#
_symmetry.space_group_name_H-M   'P 1'
#
loop_
_entity.id
_entity.type
_entity.pdbx_description
1 polymer ?
#
loop_
_entity_poly.entity_id
_entity_poly.type
_entity_poly.pdbx_seq_one_letter_code
_entity_poly.pdbx_strand_id
1 'polypeptide(L)'
;PFDTIITRQPRGVATLIVPWNWPLSILGAKLPQALMASNTVVVKPSELSVLAPSMTLQKIAEMFPPGVINIVTGDANEIGDNLVGHPLVRFVNFTGSVRIGKHVMKVAADQLTPVTLELGGNDPAIVCADARLDDKAFMNMYLGTFMSSGQICMALKRLYVHRSRYDEVIEGLSAVCNMMVVGDGLLPETNMGPVNNAKQLKTVTDMIGQARASGAEVRECGRVPDEVLYRRGYFQKPALVFNPDQSLDIVAEEQFGPALPIMPFDSETEVIRRANDSRYGLCSSVWTEDRDRALTISRQLEAGYTYLNNHGPTAQDFRGPFGGFKDSGFGRNLGYEGVVQFQGHHSISSVPAWLF
;
A
#
# COMPACT_ATOMS: atom_id res chain seq x y z
N PRO A 1 -16.34 43.11 -14.53
CA PRO A 1 -15.82 42.00 -13.72
C PRO A 1 -16.98 41.12 -13.29
N PHE A 2 -16.79 39.79 -13.35
CA PHE A 2 -17.73 38.82 -12.81
C PHE A 2 -17.49 38.68 -11.31
N ASP A 3 -18.55 38.41 -10.54
CA ASP A 3 -18.46 37.99 -9.16
C ASP A 3 -18.73 36.49 -9.11
N THR A 4 -17.74 35.69 -8.65
CA THR A 4 -17.83 34.23 -8.62
C THR A 4 -17.48 33.68 -7.24
N ILE A 5 -18.42 32.96 -6.64
CA ILE A 5 -18.26 32.25 -5.39
C ILE A 5 -18.05 30.77 -5.71
N ILE A 6 -16.96 30.19 -5.24
CA ILE A 6 -16.68 28.75 -5.38
C ILE A 6 -16.87 28.10 -4.01
N THR A 7 -17.78 27.14 -3.94
CA THR A 7 -18.05 26.34 -2.73
C THR A 7 -17.72 24.88 -2.99
N ARG A 8 -17.52 24.13 -1.89
CA ARG A 8 -17.39 22.68 -1.91
C ARG A 8 -18.59 22.05 -1.23
N GLN A 9 -19.16 21.05 -1.89
CA GLN A 9 -20.35 20.36 -1.39
C GLN A 9 -20.04 18.86 -1.23
N PRO A 10 -20.66 18.17 -0.24
CA PRO A 10 -20.56 16.73 -0.13
C PRO A 10 -21.06 16.06 -1.41
N ARG A 11 -20.45 14.95 -1.78
CA ARG A 11 -20.96 14.14 -2.90
C ARG A 11 -22.27 13.43 -2.56
N GLY A 12 -22.46 13.05 -1.27
CA GLY A 12 -23.64 12.35 -0.77
C GLY A 12 -23.29 11.00 -0.14
N VAL A 13 -23.80 9.88 -0.69
CA VAL A 13 -23.45 8.56 -0.20
C VAL A 13 -22.09 8.12 -0.77
N ALA A 14 -21.14 7.84 0.12
CA ALA A 14 -19.83 7.31 -0.24
C ALA A 14 -19.71 5.83 0.17
N THR A 15 -19.28 4.99 -0.78
CA THR A 15 -18.95 3.60 -0.49
C THR A 15 -17.47 3.48 -0.16
N LEU A 16 -17.15 2.89 1.00
CA LEU A 16 -15.79 2.62 1.46
C LEU A 16 -15.54 1.13 1.47
N ILE A 17 -14.67 0.63 0.59
CA ILE A 17 -14.31 -0.79 0.54
C ILE A 17 -12.88 -0.94 1.03
N VAL A 18 -12.71 -1.69 2.12
CA VAL A 18 -11.42 -1.86 2.79
C VAL A 18 -10.93 -3.31 2.77
N PRO A 19 -9.62 -3.54 2.56
CA PRO A 19 -9.03 -4.87 2.46
C PRO A 19 -8.79 -5.49 3.85
N TRP A 20 -8.22 -6.70 3.84
CA TRP A 20 -7.98 -7.51 5.03
C TRP A 20 -6.64 -7.26 5.72
N ASN A 21 -5.66 -6.70 5.01
CA ASN A 21 -4.28 -6.63 5.53
C ASN A 21 -4.08 -5.59 6.65
N TRP A 22 -4.67 -4.41 6.51
CA TRP A 22 -4.63 -3.33 7.52
C TRP A 22 -6.02 -2.71 7.69
N PRO A 23 -7.03 -3.51 8.09
CA PRO A 23 -8.42 -3.14 7.96
C PRO A 23 -8.82 -1.89 8.74
N LEU A 24 -8.34 -1.74 9.99
CA LEU A 24 -8.65 -0.58 10.82
C LEU A 24 -7.86 0.66 10.41
N SER A 25 -6.58 0.51 10.06
CA SER A 25 -5.74 1.63 9.64
C SER A 25 -6.24 2.24 8.32
N ILE A 26 -6.55 1.39 7.33
CA ILE A 26 -7.09 1.83 6.04
C ILE A 26 -8.48 2.44 6.20
N LEU A 27 -9.33 1.88 7.07
CA LEU A 27 -10.61 2.49 7.43
C LEU A 27 -10.41 3.86 8.06
N GLY A 28 -9.45 3.99 8.98
CA GLY A 28 -9.08 5.26 9.64
C GLY A 28 -8.56 6.32 8.67
N ALA A 29 -7.97 5.91 7.55
CA ALA A 29 -7.53 6.80 6.48
C ALA A 29 -8.68 7.27 5.56
N LYS A 30 -9.86 6.63 5.58
CA LYS A 30 -10.98 6.92 4.67
C LYS A 30 -12.19 7.51 5.38
N LEU A 31 -12.63 6.89 6.47
CA LEU A 31 -13.85 7.23 7.19
C LEU A 31 -13.87 8.68 7.71
N PRO A 32 -12.82 9.16 8.42
CA PRO A 32 -12.82 10.55 8.89
C PRO A 32 -12.90 11.55 7.74
N GLN A 33 -12.23 11.30 6.62
CA GLN A 33 -12.23 12.18 5.45
C GLN A 33 -13.62 12.27 4.81
N ALA A 34 -14.33 11.15 4.70
CA ALA A 34 -15.70 11.11 4.20
C ALA A 34 -16.66 11.91 5.11
N LEU A 35 -16.54 11.71 6.43
CA LEU A 35 -17.40 12.38 7.42
C LEU A 35 -17.08 13.88 7.54
N MET A 36 -15.78 14.26 7.53
CA MET A 36 -15.36 15.68 7.50
C MET A 36 -15.86 16.41 6.26
N ALA A 37 -15.97 15.70 5.14
CA ALA A 37 -16.56 16.21 3.91
C ALA A 37 -18.12 16.17 3.91
N SER A 38 -18.74 15.87 5.05
CA SER A 38 -20.19 15.82 5.26
C SER A 38 -20.93 14.77 4.42
N ASN A 39 -20.27 13.64 4.09
CA ASN A 39 -20.93 12.52 3.42
C ASN A 39 -21.49 11.51 4.41
N THR A 40 -22.49 10.75 3.99
CA THR A 40 -22.86 9.48 4.63
C THR A 40 -22.07 8.34 3.99
N VAL A 41 -21.86 7.26 4.73
CA VAL A 41 -21.01 6.18 4.26
C VAL A 41 -21.69 4.81 4.35
N VAL A 42 -21.37 3.96 3.37
CA VAL A 42 -21.58 2.53 3.42
C VAL A 42 -20.22 1.85 3.40
N VAL A 43 -19.86 1.15 4.46
CA VAL A 43 -18.55 0.52 4.60
C VAL A 43 -18.69 -0.98 4.39
N LYS A 44 -17.89 -1.52 3.47
CA LYS A 44 -17.73 -2.97 3.26
C LYS A 44 -16.33 -3.40 3.70
N PRO A 45 -16.16 -4.01 4.88
CA PRO A 45 -14.92 -4.67 5.26
C PRO A 45 -14.70 -5.94 4.45
N SER A 46 -13.45 -6.40 4.36
CA SER A 46 -13.14 -7.69 3.77
C SER A 46 -13.71 -8.83 4.62
N GLU A 47 -14.22 -9.87 3.98
CA GLU A 47 -14.68 -11.13 4.59
C GLU A 47 -13.56 -11.86 5.34
N LEU A 48 -12.29 -11.63 4.95
CA LEU A 48 -11.10 -12.22 5.61
C LEU A 48 -10.70 -11.51 6.91
N SER A 49 -11.31 -10.35 7.22
CA SER A 49 -11.04 -9.57 8.44
C SER A 49 -12.23 -8.74 8.88
N VAL A 50 -13.43 -9.34 8.87
CA VAL A 50 -14.70 -8.62 9.05
C VAL A 50 -14.96 -8.16 10.47
N LEU A 51 -14.51 -8.92 11.48
CA LEU A 51 -14.97 -8.75 12.88
C LEU A 51 -14.52 -7.43 13.49
N ALA A 52 -13.22 -7.17 13.53
CA ALA A 52 -12.67 -5.97 14.17
C ALA A 52 -13.17 -4.66 13.52
N PRO A 53 -13.17 -4.50 12.19
CA PRO A 53 -13.76 -3.32 11.56
C PRO A 53 -15.24 -3.15 11.86
N SER A 54 -16.03 -4.22 11.83
CA SER A 54 -17.47 -4.14 12.09
C SER A 54 -17.78 -3.71 13.53
N MET A 55 -17.11 -4.29 14.52
CA MET A 55 -17.27 -3.91 15.91
C MET A 55 -16.84 -2.45 16.18
N THR A 56 -15.72 -2.03 15.59
CA THR A 56 -15.24 -0.65 15.69
C THR A 56 -16.23 0.33 15.08
N LEU A 57 -16.71 0.02 13.85
CA LEU A 57 -17.68 0.87 13.17
C LEU A 57 -19.02 0.97 13.91
N GLN A 58 -19.51 -0.12 14.51
CA GLN A 58 -20.72 -0.08 15.34
C GLN A 58 -20.56 0.92 16.49
N LYS A 59 -19.42 0.90 17.19
CA LYS A 59 -19.14 1.84 18.28
C LYS A 59 -19.01 3.29 17.81
N ILE A 60 -18.37 3.50 16.67
CA ILE A 60 -18.27 4.85 16.08
C ILE A 60 -19.65 5.33 15.63
N ALA A 61 -20.47 4.48 15.03
CA ALA A 61 -21.81 4.83 14.54
C ALA A 61 -22.76 5.31 15.65
N GLU A 62 -22.60 4.81 16.89
CA GLU A 62 -23.35 5.28 18.06
C GLU A 62 -23.15 6.80 18.35
N MET A 63 -22.06 7.40 17.87
CA MET A 63 -21.75 8.83 18.06
C MET A 63 -22.36 9.74 16.97
N PHE A 64 -23.02 9.16 15.98
CA PHE A 64 -23.60 9.88 14.83
C PHE A 64 -25.11 9.63 14.72
N PRO A 65 -25.87 10.51 14.05
CA PRO A 65 -27.26 10.22 13.72
C PRO A 65 -27.42 8.92 12.93
N PRO A 66 -28.53 8.18 13.12
CA PRO A 66 -28.80 6.96 12.35
C PRO A 66 -28.70 7.18 10.84
N GLY A 67 -28.04 6.25 10.14
CA GLY A 67 -27.86 6.32 8.69
C GLY A 67 -26.62 7.09 8.20
N VAL A 68 -25.89 7.77 9.08
CA VAL A 68 -24.62 8.42 8.70
C VAL A 68 -23.52 7.40 8.40
N ILE A 69 -23.42 6.35 9.23
CA ILE A 69 -22.47 5.25 9.07
C ILE A 69 -23.25 3.94 8.96
N ASN A 70 -23.08 3.25 7.85
CA ASN A 70 -23.74 1.97 7.57
C ASN A 70 -22.68 0.90 7.27
N ILE A 71 -22.92 -0.32 7.69
CA ILE A 71 -22.00 -1.45 7.51
C ILE A 71 -22.71 -2.54 6.72
N VAL A 72 -22.06 -3.00 5.67
CA VAL A 72 -22.54 -4.13 4.85
C VAL A 72 -21.45 -5.20 4.82
N THR A 73 -21.81 -6.41 5.25
CA THR A 73 -20.94 -7.58 5.21
C THR A 73 -21.49 -8.61 4.21
N GLY A 74 -20.61 -9.32 3.52
CA GLY A 74 -21.00 -10.33 2.53
C GLY A 74 -19.88 -10.62 1.55
N ASP A 75 -20.05 -11.67 0.75
CA ASP A 75 -19.12 -12.03 -0.32
C ASP A 75 -19.08 -10.90 -1.37
N ALA A 76 -17.84 -10.49 -1.72
CA ALA A 76 -17.64 -9.42 -2.69
C ALA A 76 -18.20 -9.76 -4.09
N ASN A 77 -18.26 -11.03 -4.47
CA ASN A 77 -18.82 -11.45 -5.75
C ASN A 77 -20.36 -11.36 -5.78
N GLU A 78 -21.01 -11.42 -4.62
CA GLU A 78 -22.48 -11.33 -4.52
C GLU A 78 -22.99 -9.89 -4.41
N ILE A 79 -22.31 -9.07 -3.58
CA ILE A 79 -22.81 -7.75 -3.24
C ILE A 79 -21.99 -6.59 -3.84
N GLY A 80 -20.77 -6.87 -4.35
CA GLY A 80 -19.82 -5.84 -4.74
C GLY A 80 -20.32 -4.93 -5.87
N ASP A 81 -20.83 -5.50 -6.94
CA ASP A 81 -21.31 -4.75 -8.09
C ASP A 81 -22.55 -3.93 -7.76
N ASN A 82 -23.47 -4.51 -6.98
CA ASN A 82 -24.65 -3.79 -6.49
C ASN A 82 -24.29 -2.62 -5.58
N LEU A 83 -23.26 -2.79 -4.75
CA LEU A 83 -22.78 -1.73 -3.84
C LEU A 83 -22.09 -0.60 -4.60
N VAL A 84 -21.26 -0.93 -5.61
CA VAL A 84 -20.52 0.07 -6.41
C VAL A 84 -21.43 0.77 -7.42
N GLY A 85 -22.31 0.03 -8.09
CA GLY A 85 -23.22 0.52 -9.14
C GLY A 85 -24.57 1.02 -8.62
N HIS A 86 -24.78 1.12 -7.31
CA HIS A 86 -26.07 1.57 -6.78
C HIS A 86 -26.36 3.03 -7.15
N PRO A 87 -27.54 3.41 -7.65
CA PRO A 87 -27.83 4.76 -8.15
C PRO A 87 -27.75 5.87 -7.09
N LEU A 88 -27.81 5.55 -5.80
CA LEU A 88 -27.64 6.50 -4.73
C LEU A 88 -26.17 6.70 -4.33
N VAL A 89 -25.27 5.83 -4.74
CA VAL A 89 -23.83 5.97 -4.47
C VAL A 89 -23.26 7.06 -5.38
N ARG A 90 -22.58 8.03 -4.78
CA ARG A 90 -22.02 9.21 -5.45
C ARG A 90 -20.50 9.25 -5.42
N PHE A 91 -19.88 8.37 -4.69
CA PHE A 91 -18.42 8.24 -4.61
C PHE A 91 -18.03 6.85 -4.12
N VAL A 92 -16.98 6.27 -4.69
CA VAL A 92 -16.41 4.99 -4.23
C VAL A 92 -14.95 5.20 -3.87
N ASN A 93 -14.56 4.82 -2.66
CA ASN A 93 -13.16 4.78 -2.25
C ASN A 93 -12.77 3.33 -1.95
N PHE A 94 -12.01 2.75 -2.86
CA PHE A 94 -11.61 1.35 -2.84
C PHE A 94 -10.12 1.19 -2.53
N THR A 95 -9.77 0.22 -1.67
CA THR A 95 -8.40 -0.28 -1.52
C THR A 95 -8.41 -1.80 -1.69
N GLY A 96 -7.53 -2.31 -2.56
CA GLY A 96 -7.42 -3.74 -2.82
C GLY A 96 -6.51 -4.06 -4.01
N SER A 97 -6.70 -5.24 -4.63
CA SER A 97 -5.88 -5.65 -5.76
C SER A 97 -6.17 -4.85 -7.03
N VAL A 98 -5.16 -4.71 -7.91
CA VAL A 98 -5.27 -4.06 -9.23
C VAL A 98 -6.43 -4.63 -10.05
N ARG A 99 -6.57 -5.96 -10.09
CA ARG A 99 -7.63 -6.64 -10.83
C ARG A 99 -9.03 -6.20 -10.38
N ILE A 100 -9.26 -6.16 -9.06
CA ILE A 100 -10.55 -5.74 -8.52
C ILE A 100 -10.76 -4.23 -8.66
N GLY A 101 -9.72 -3.41 -8.48
CA GLY A 101 -9.81 -1.96 -8.71
C GLY A 101 -10.23 -1.61 -10.14
N LYS A 102 -9.68 -2.29 -11.15
CA LYS A 102 -10.10 -2.15 -12.54
C LYS A 102 -11.56 -2.58 -12.77
N HIS A 103 -12.03 -3.60 -12.04
CA HIS A 103 -13.44 -4.01 -12.08
C HIS A 103 -14.35 -2.97 -11.44
N VAL A 104 -14.02 -2.50 -10.24
CA VAL A 104 -14.74 -1.42 -9.54
C VAL A 104 -14.89 -0.18 -10.43
N MET A 105 -13.80 0.22 -11.10
CA MET A 105 -13.83 1.35 -12.03
C MET A 105 -14.81 1.12 -13.20
N LYS A 106 -14.85 -0.10 -13.76
CA LYS A 106 -15.77 -0.42 -14.86
C LYS A 106 -17.23 -0.34 -14.39
N VAL A 107 -17.57 -0.91 -13.23
CA VAL A 107 -18.93 -0.85 -12.68
C VAL A 107 -19.35 0.59 -12.35
N ALA A 108 -18.43 1.37 -11.74
CA ALA A 108 -18.70 2.76 -11.39
C ALA A 108 -18.91 3.67 -12.63
N ALA A 109 -18.29 3.32 -13.77
CA ALA A 109 -18.39 4.07 -15.00
C ALA A 109 -19.81 4.10 -15.57
N ASP A 110 -20.61 3.04 -15.38
CA ASP A 110 -22.00 2.96 -15.87
C ASP A 110 -22.89 4.03 -15.22
N GLN A 111 -22.56 4.49 -14.02
CA GLN A 111 -23.24 5.56 -13.28
C GLN A 111 -22.46 6.88 -13.27
N LEU A 112 -21.33 6.98 -13.96
CA LEU A 112 -20.38 8.10 -13.90
C LEU A 112 -19.96 8.43 -12.44
N THR A 113 -19.94 7.43 -11.58
CA THR A 113 -19.57 7.58 -10.17
C THR A 113 -18.05 7.77 -10.05
N PRO A 114 -17.57 8.89 -9.50
CA PRO A 114 -16.14 9.09 -9.26
C PRO A 114 -15.60 8.07 -8.28
N VAL A 115 -14.35 7.64 -8.51
CA VAL A 115 -13.67 6.66 -7.65
C VAL A 115 -12.30 7.14 -7.23
N THR A 116 -11.88 6.77 -6.02
CA THR A 116 -10.47 6.75 -5.60
C THR A 116 -10.05 5.30 -5.46
N LEU A 117 -8.97 4.92 -6.13
CA LEU A 117 -8.43 3.58 -6.15
C LEU A 117 -7.04 3.57 -5.54
N GLU A 118 -6.88 2.87 -4.42
CA GLU A 118 -5.61 2.54 -3.79
C GLU A 118 -5.33 1.07 -4.01
N LEU A 119 -4.36 0.76 -4.85
CA LEU A 119 -4.15 -0.60 -5.34
C LEU A 119 -2.78 -1.14 -4.91
N GLY A 120 -2.35 -2.24 -5.51
CA GLY A 120 -1.06 -2.84 -5.21
C GLY A 120 0.13 -1.93 -5.52
N GLY A 121 1.27 -2.24 -4.94
CA GLY A 121 2.55 -1.59 -5.18
C GLY A 121 3.66 -2.63 -5.35
N ASN A 122 4.74 -2.24 -6.03
CA ASN A 122 5.97 -3.02 -6.13
C ASN A 122 7.16 -2.08 -5.93
N ASP A 123 7.25 -1.56 -4.73
CA ASP A 123 7.98 -0.34 -4.40
C ASP A 123 9.50 -0.55 -4.45
N PRO A 124 10.24 0.27 -5.23
CA PRO A 124 11.68 0.23 -5.26
C PRO A 124 12.29 1.03 -4.09
N ALA A 125 13.35 0.50 -3.50
CA ALA A 125 14.28 1.24 -2.66
C ALA A 125 15.65 1.32 -3.35
N ILE A 126 16.25 2.49 -3.41
CA ILE A 126 17.57 2.73 -4.02
C ILE A 126 18.56 3.11 -2.91
N VAL A 127 19.54 2.24 -2.67
CA VAL A 127 20.62 2.46 -1.70
C VAL A 127 21.86 2.95 -2.44
N CYS A 128 22.17 4.22 -2.31
CA CYS A 128 23.32 4.85 -2.94
C CYS A 128 24.66 4.44 -2.28
N ALA A 129 25.78 4.71 -2.94
CA ALA A 129 27.13 4.38 -2.45
C ALA A 129 27.47 5.04 -1.10
N ASP A 130 26.93 6.23 -0.84
CA ASP A 130 27.12 7.02 0.36
C ASP A 130 26.04 6.83 1.43
N ALA A 131 25.12 5.88 1.24
CA ALA A 131 24.06 5.63 2.22
C ALA A 131 24.64 5.24 3.59
N ARG A 132 24.07 5.81 4.65
CA ARG A 132 24.40 5.40 6.00
C ARG A 132 23.73 4.07 6.32
N LEU A 133 24.52 3.03 6.54
CA LEU A 133 24.11 1.66 6.81
C LEU A 133 24.45 1.27 8.26
N ASP A 134 23.72 1.82 9.20
CA ASP A 134 23.80 1.45 10.61
C ASP A 134 22.65 0.48 10.99
N ASP A 135 22.66 -0.03 12.23
CA ASP A 135 21.64 -0.96 12.75
C ASP A 135 20.22 -0.40 12.58
N LYS A 136 20.06 0.92 12.69
CA LYS A 136 18.77 1.59 12.49
C LYS A 136 18.34 1.53 11.03
N ALA A 137 19.26 1.72 10.09
CA ALA A 137 18.97 1.63 8.66
C ALA A 137 18.52 0.20 8.28
N PHE A 138 19.23 -0.83 8.75
CA PHE A 138 18.85 -2.22 8.52
C PHE A 138 17.52 -2.59 9.17
N MET A 139 17.27 -2.10 10.39
CA MET A 139 15.97 -2.30 11.05
C MET A 139 14.84 -1.60 10.28
N ASN A 140 15.05 -0.39 9.77
CA ASN A 140 14.06 0.31 8.94
C ASN A 140 13.79 -0.43 7.63
N MET A 141 14.82 -0.99 6.97
CA MET A 141 14.65 -1.84 5.79
C MET A 141 13.85 -3.11 6.12
N TYR A 142 14.17 -3.76 7.25
CA TYR A 142 13.42 -4.91 7.73
C TYR A 142 11.94 -4.58 7.98
N LEU A 143 11.66 -3.54 8.74
CA LEU A 143 10.29 -3.10 9.03
C LEU A 143 9.56 -2.66 7.76
N GLY A 144 10.22 -1.92 6.89
CA GLY A 144 9.66 -1.49 5.60
C GLY A 144 9.29 -2.65 4.68
N THR A 145 9.98 -3.80 4.81
CA THR A 145 9.76 -4.98 3.98
C THR A 145 8.83 -6.01 4.64
N PHE A 146 9.09 -6.37 5.91
CA PHE A 146 8.54 -7.58 6.53
C PHE A 146 7.48 -7.32 7.61
N MET A 147 7.21 -6.06 7.98
CA MET A 147 6.07 -5.74 8.86
C MET A 147 4.78 -6.36 8.30
N SER A 148 3.93 -6.91 9.17
CA SER A 148 2.71 -7.65 8.78
C SER A 148 2.99 -8.78 7.78
N SER A 149 4.15 -9.45 7.93
CA SER A 149 4.61 -10.52 7.03
C SER A 149 4.71 -10.08 5.57
N GLY A 150 5.11 -8.82 5.32
CA GLY A 150 5.24 -8.24 3.98
C GLY A 150 3.92 -7.94 3.27
N GLN A 151 2.78 -8.08 3.94
CA GLN A 151 1.45 -7.93 3.36
C GLN A 151 0.97 -6.47 3.37
N ILE A 152 1.79 -5.55 2.88
CA ILE A 152 1.52 -4.11 2.83
C ILE A 152 1.70 -3.62 1.40
N CYS A 153 0.74 -2.84 0.89
CA CYS A 153 0.82 -2.28 -0.45
C CYS A 153 2.05 -1.40 -0.67
N MET A 154 2.41 -0.59 0.34
CA MET A 154 3.59 0.29 0.36
C MET A 154 4.81 -0.36 1.04
N ALA A 155 4.94 -1.70 1.05
CA ALA A 155 6.16 -2.34 1.51
C ALA A 155 7.30 -2.17 0.52
N LEU A 156 8.53 -2.13 1.02
CA LEU A 156 9.73 -2.24 0.20
C LEU A 156 9.77 -3.62 -0.43
N LYS A 157 9.64 -3.71 -1.76
CA LYS A 157 9.49 -4.97 -2.50
C LYS A 157 10.60 -5.24 -3.51
N ARG A 158 11.39 -4.21 -3.87
CA ARG A 158 12.56 -4.32 -4.76
C ARG A 158 13.69 -3.47 -4.20
N LEU A 159 14.73 -4.11 -3.69
CA LEU A 159 15.89 -3.41 -3.12
C LEU A 159 17.02 -3.33 -4.13
N TYR A 160 17.29 -2.14 -4.64
CA TYR A 160 18.43 -1.84 -5.50
C TYR A 160 19.55 -1.25 -4.65
N VAL A 161 20.75 -1.84 -4.74
CA VAL A 161 21.90 -1.46 -3.94
C VAL A 161 23.08 -1.13 -4.84
N HIS A 162 23.72 0.03 -4.64
CA HIS A 162 24.96 0.33 -5.36
C HIS A 162 25.98 -0.79 -5.14
N ARG A 163 26.64 -1.23 -6.20
CA ARG A 163 27.52 -2.42 -6.19
C ARG A 163 28.56 -2.40 -5.07
N SER A 164 29.12 -1.24 -4.76
CA SER A 164 30.12 -1.08 -3.69
C SER A 164 29.58 -1.35 -2.28
N ARG A 165 28.25 -1.41 -2.09
CA ARG A 165 27.60 -1.62 -0.80
C ARG A 165 26.77 -2.90 -0.76
N TYR A 166 26.81 -3.69 -1.84
CA TYR A 166 25.91 -4.83 -2.04
C TYR A 166 26.08 -5.90 -0.98
N ASP A 167 27.32 -6.35 -0.74
CA ASP A 167 27.61 -7.39 0.24
C ASP A 167 27.31 -6.92 1.68
N GLU A 168 27.59 -5.65 2.00
CA GLU A 168 27.28 -5.06 3.30
C GLU A 168 25.77 -5.05 3.58
N VAL A 169 24.95 -4.72 2.58
CA VAL A 169 23.48 -4.73 2.71
C VAL A 169 22.98 -6.17 2.86
N ILE A 170 23.49 -7.12 2.11
CA ILE A 170 23.13 -8.54 2.24
C ILE A 170 23.40 -9.03 3.65
N GLU A 171 24.60 -8.81 4.17
CA GLU A 171 24.99 -9.34 5.49
C GLU A 171 24.25 -8.60 6.61
N GLY A 172 24.15 -7.26 6.57
CA GLY A 172 23.44 -6.48 7.58
C GLY A 172 21.94 -6.84 7.65
N LEU A 173 21.27 -6.92 6.50
CA LEU A 173 19.85 -7.27 6.47
C LEU A 173 19.61 -8.74 6.85
N SER A 174 20.50 -9.66 6.42
CA SER A 174 20.44 -11.06 6.85
C SER A 174 20.60 -11.21 8.38
N ALA A 175 21.51 -10.44 8.98
CA ALA A 175 21.70 -10.44 10.43
C ALA A 175 20.44 -10.02 11.18
N VAL A 176 19.80 -8.90 10.76
CA VAL A 176 18.53 -8.46 11.35
C VAL A 176 17.44 -9.51 11.15
N CYS A 177 17.26 -10.04 9.93
CA CYS A 177 16.25 -11.05 9.66
C CYS A 177 16.44 -12.32 10.49
N ASN A 178 17.69 -12.74 10.77
CA ASN A 178 18.00 -13.93 11.57
C ASN A 178 17.68 -13.78 13.06
N MET A 179 17.61 -12.55 13.58
CA MET A 179 17.19 -12.30 14.96
C MET A 179 15.68 -12.48 15.16
N MET A 180 14.89 -12.40 14.09
CA MET A 180 13.44 -12.39 14.17
C MET A 180 12.86 -13.77 14.45
N VAL A 181 11.79 -13.79 15.24
CA VAL A 181 11.02 -14.98 15.58
C VAL A 181 9.77 -15.04 14.71
N VAL A 182 9.63 -16.14 13.97
CA VAL A 182 8.46 -16.45 13.14
C VAL A 182 7.57 -17.45 13.88
N GLY A 183 6.34 -17.06 14.22
CA GLY A 183 5.48 -17.91 15.05
C GLY A 183 4.10 -17.35 15.32
N ASP A 184 3.46 -17.82 16.37
CA ASP A 184 2.15 -17.36 16.81
C ASP A 184 2.20 -15.87 17.18
N GLY A 185 1.42 -15.05 16.47
CA GLY A 185 1.35 -13.61 16.68
C GLY A 185 0.73 -13.17 18.01
N LEU A 186 0.20 -14.10 18.81
CA LEU A 186 -0.29 -13.83 20.17
C LEU A 186 0.82 -13.93 21.23
N LEU A 187 1.98 -14.47 20.85
CA LEU A 187 3.13 -14.60 21.77
C LEU A 187 4.01 -13.34 21.72
N PRO A 188 4.42 -12.79 22.88
CA PRO A 188 5.18 -11.53 22.94
C PRO A 188 6.54 -11.56 22.22
N GLU A 189 7.16 -12.72 22.10
CA GLU A 189 8.45 -12.94 21.44
C GLU A 189 8.33 -13.01 19.92
N THR A 190 7.13 -13.16 19.36
CA THR A 190 6.92 -13.26 17.91
C THR A 190 7.08 -11.90 17.23
N ASN A 191 7.98 -11.83 16.25
CA ASN A 191 8.19 -10.64 15.43
C ASN A 191 7.41 -10.70 14.11
N MET A 192 7.16 -11.90 13.58
CA MET A 192 6.46 -12.11 12.32
C MET A 192 5.49 -13.29 12.43
N GLY A 193 4.22 -13.02 12.20
CA GLY A 193 3.14 -14.01 12.15
C GLY A 193 3.00 -14.69 10.77
N PRO A 194 1.92 -15.46 10.57
CA PRO A 194 1.62 -16.07 9.28
C PRO A 194 1.16 -15.03 8.24
N VAL A 195 1.16 -15.41 6.97
CA VAL A 195 0.36 -14.69 5.96
C VAL A 195 -1.12 -15.02 6.16
N ASN A 196 -1.99 -14.17 5.61
CA ASN A 196 -3.42 -14.19 5.95
C ASN A 196 -4.16 -15.48 5.53
N ASN A 197 -3.79 -16.08 4.39
CA ASN A 197 -4.52 -17.21 3.83
C ASN A 197 -3.66 -18.11 2.94
N ALA A 198 -4.17 -19.31 2.63
CA ALA A 198 -3.47 -20.32 1.84
C ALA A 198 -3.10 -19.84 0.43
N LYS A 199 -3.97 -19.06 -0.22
CA LYS A 199 -3.70 -18.51 -1.56
C LYS A 199 -2.50 -17.57 -1.53
N GLN A 200 -2.41 -16.71 -0.51
CA GLN A 200 -1.30 -15.79 -0.36
C GLN A 200 0.01 -16.53 -0.05
N LEU A 201 -0.03 -17.54 0.81
CA LEU A 201 1.12 -18.41 1.05
C LEU A 201 1.61 -19.05 -0.25
N LYS A 202 0.69 -19.64 -1.03
CA LYS A 202 1.05 -20.25 -2.31
C LYS A 202 1.68 -19.25 -3.27
N THR A 203 1.14 -18.04 -3.40
CA THR A 203 1.70 -17.01 -4.28
C THR A 203 3.16 -16.69 -3.94
N VAL A 204 3.45 -16.42 -2.67
CA VAL A 204 4.82 -16.04 -2.27
C VAL A 204 5.80 -17.23 -2.35
N THR A 205 5.36 -18.44 -1.99
CA THR A 205 6.20 -19.64 -2.09
C THR A 205 6.48 -20.04 -3.52
N ASP A 206 5.52 -19.87 -4.44
CA ASP A 206 5.73 -20.11 -5.88
C ASP A 206 6.77 -19.14 -6.45
N MET A 207 6.69 -17.85 -6.14
CA MET A 207 7.67 -16.84 -6.57
C MET A 207 9.08 -17.15 -6.06
N ILE A 208 9.21 -17.52 -4.77
CA ILE A 208 10.49 -17.95 -4.18
C ILE A 208 11.01 -19.22 -4.90
N GLY A 209 10.12 -20.18 -5.16
CA GLY A 209 10.46 -21.41 -5.90
C GLY A 209 10.94 -21.16 -7.31
N GLN A 210 10.29 -20.27 -8.04
CA GLN A 210 10.72 -19.84 -9.39
C GLN A 210 12.09 -19.17 -9.35
N ALA A 211 12.36 -18.29 -8.39
CA ALA A 211 13.66 -17.66 -8.23
C ALA A 211 14.77 -18.70 -7.98
N ARG A 212 14.55 -19.70 -7.12
CA ARG A 212 15.49 -20.80 -6.90
C ARG A 212 15.72 -21.62 -8.18
N ALA A 213 14.65 -21.95 -8.90
CA ALA A 213 14.72 -22.73 -10.14
C ALA A 213 15.45 -21.97 -11.25
N SER A 214 15.45 -20.64 -11.25
CA SER A 214 16.23 -19.81 -12.18
C SER A 214 17.73 -19.70 -11.83
N GLY A 215 18.16 -20.27 -10.69
CA GLY A 215 19.54 -20.21 -10.20
C GLY A 215 19.84 -19.04 -9.28
N ALA A 216 18.85 -18.23 -8.90
CA ALA A 216 19.05 -17.18 -7.91
C ALA A 216 19.29 -17.78 -6.51
N GLU A 217 20.27 -17.24 -5.78
CA GLU A 217 20.46 -17.60 -4.37
C GLU A 217 19.30 -17.06 -3.54
N VAL A 218 18.73 -17.93 -2.69
CA VAL A 218 17.66 -17.57 -1.76
C VAL A 218 18.06 -17.94 -0.34
N ARG A 219 18.12 -16.95 0.54
CA ARG A 219 18.40 -17.10 1.95
C ARG A 219 17.12 -16.90 2.77
N GLU A 220 16.63 -17.96 3.36
CA GLU A 220 15.53 -17.88 4.34
C GLU A 220 16.09 -17.63 5.73
N CYS A 221 15.63 -16.55 6.36
CA CYS A 221 16.12 -16.07 7.64
C CYS A 221 15.07 -16.24 8.74
N GLY A 222 15.49 -16.03 10.00
CA GLY A 222 14.60 -16.06 11.16
C GLY A 222 14.53 -17.41 11.86
N ARG A 223 14.08 -17.36 13.10
CA ARG A 223 13.98 -18.54 13.99
C ARG A 223 12.53 -19.00 14.07
N VAL A 224 12.30 -20.29 14.03
CA VAL A 224 10.98 -20.92 14.20
C VAL A 224 11.00 -21.76 15.47
N PRO A 225 10.45 -21.28 16.59
CA PRO A 225 10.43 -22.05 17.85
C PRO A 225 9.51 -23.26 17.80
N ASP A 226 8.40 -23.19 17.07
CA ASP A 226 7.42 -24.28 16.93
C ASP A 226 7.32 -24.71 15.46
N GLU A 227 8.08 -25.75 15.11
CA GLU A 227 8.08 -26.34 13.77
C GLU A 227 6.75 -27.02 13.40
N VAL A 228 5.99 -27.51 14.39
CA VAL A 228 4.69 -28.16 14.14
C VAL A 228 3.66 -27.12 13.73
N LEU A 229 3.60 -26.00 14.46
CA LEU A 229 2.73 -24.86 14.12
C LEU A 229 3.12 -24.29 12.76
N TYR A 230 4.41 -24.09 12.52
CA TYR A 230 4.93 -23.55 11.26
C TYR A 230 4.47 -24.36 10.05
N ARG A 231 4.55 -25.69 10.11
CA ARG A 231 4.13 -26.57 8.99
C ARG A 231 2.62 -26.66 8.80
N ARG A 232 1.83 -26.38 9.84
CA ARG A 232 0.35 -26.44 9.79
C ARG A 232 -0.27 -25.10 9.43
N GLY A 233 0.40 -24.00 9.73
CA GLY A 233 -0.08 -22.65 9.48
C GLY A 233 0.36 -22.07 8.13
N TYR A 234 -0.01 -20.85 7.88
CA TYR A 234 0.35 -20.13 6.64
C TYR A 234 1.65 -19.34 6.80
N PHE A 235 2.69 -20.02 7.30
CA PHE A 235 3.97 -19.37 7.59
C PHE A 235 4.94 -19.44 6.42
N GLN A 236 5.67 -18.36 6.22
CA GLN A 236 6.85 -18.25 5.36
C GLN A 236 7.90 -17.43 6.12
N LYS A 237 9.13 -17.90 6.20
CA LYS A 237 10.24 -17.12 6.74
C LYS A 237 10.57 -15.94 5.84
N PRO A 238 11.16 -14.84 6.38
CA PRO A 238 11.76 -13.82 5.53
C PRO A 238 12.71 -14.45 4.51
N ALA A 239 12.45 -14.23 3.22
CA ALA A 239 13.26 -14.75 2.13
C ALA A 239 13.97 -13.60 1.41
N LEU A 240 15.29 -13.56 1.49
CA LEU A 240 16.13 -12.64 0.73
C LEU A 240 16.58 -13.34 -0.56
N VAL A 241 16.30 -12.73 -1.71
CA VAL A 241 16.61 -13.30 -3.04
C VAL A 241 17.68 -12.44 -3.69
N PHE A 242 18.86 -13.02 -3.94
CA PHE A 242 20.02 -12.25 -4.37
C PHE A 242 20.16 -12.23 -5.89
N ASN A 243 20.19 -11.01 -6.42
CA ASN A 243 20.40 -10.71 -7.83
C ASN A 243 19.53 -11.56 -8.81
N PRO A 244 18.20 -11.69 -8.55
CA PRO A 244 17.34 -12.38 -9.50
C PRO A 244 17.23 -11.58 -10.80
N ASP A 245 16.91 -12.29 -11.90
CA ASP A 245 16.58 -11.64 -13.16
C ASP A 245 15.34 -10.75 -13.01
N GLN A 246 15.34 -9.56 -13.65
CA GLN A 246 14.26 -8.59 -13.53
C GLN A 246 12.93 -9.05 -14.12
N SER A 247 12.95 -10.04 -15.02
CA SER A 247 11.75 -10.62 -15.63
C SER A 247 11.04 -11.63 -14.74
N LEU A 248 11.66 -12.10 -13.65
CA LEU A 248 11.03 -13.03 -12.73
C LEU A 248 9.91 -12.36 -11.93
N ASP A 249 8.83 -13.10 -11.70
CA ASP A 249 7.65 -12.58 -10.99
C ASP A 249 8.00 -11.99 -9.62
N ILE A 250 9.02 -12.51 -8.93
CA ILE A 250 9.48 -11.99 -7.63
C ILE A 250 10.02 -10.55 -7.71
N VAL A 251 10.41 -10.07 -8.91
CA VAL A 251 10.84 -8.70 -9.18
C VAL A 251 9.78 -7.91 -9.92
N ALA A 252 9.12 -8.52 -10.90
CA ALA A 252 8.19 -7.85 -11.81
C ALA A 252 6.80 -7.62 -11.19
N GLU A 253 6.36 -8.53 -10.29
CA GLU A 253 5.02 -8.52 -9.69
C GLU A 253 5.05 -8.28 -8.18
N GLU A 254 3.90 -7.91 -7.63
CA GLU A 254 3.72 -7.71 -6.19
C GLU A 254 3.68 -9.06 -5.46
N GLN A 255 4.69 -9.36 -4.61
CA GLN A 255 4.74 -10.59 -3.82
C GLN A 255 3.67 -10.62 -2.73
N PHE A 256 3.42 -9.48 -2.12
CA PHE A 256 2.51 -9.26 -0.99
C PHE A 256 2.73 -10.28 0.15
N GLY A 257 4.00 -10.56 0.44
CA GLY A 257 4.46 -11.56 1.40
C GLY A 257 5.94 -11.39 1.74
N PRO A 258 6.49 -12.22 2.64
CA PRO A 258 7.81 -12.01 3.21
C PRO A 258 8.95 -12.48 2.28
N ALA A 259 9.07 -11.84 1.12
CA ALA A 259 10.15 -12.09 0.16
C ALA A 259 10.68 -10.75 -0.39
N LEU A 260 12.01 -10.62 -0.49
CA LEU A 260 12.67 -9.41 -0.95
C LEU A 260 13.77 -9.73 -1.96
N PRO A 261 13.61 -9.38 -3.25
CA PRO A 261 14.68 -9.36 -4.22
C PRO A 261 15.64 -8.19 -3.97
N ILE A 262 16.95 -8.48 -3.97
CA ILE A 262 18.04 -7.52 -3.75
C ILE A 262 18.94 -7.55 -4.98
N MET A 263 19.07 -6.43 -5.69
CA MET A 263 19.74 -6.33 -6.96
C MET A 263 20.82 -5.25 -6.95
N PRO A 264 22.03 -5.54 -7.42
CA PRO A 264 23.08 -4.52 -7.56
C PRO A 264 22.77 -3.58 -8.74
N PHE A 265 23.31 -2.35 -8.65
CA PHE A 265 23.38 -1.41 -9.76
C PHE A 265 24.70 -0.65 -9.77
N ASP A 266 25.06 -0.06 -10.92
CA ASP A 266 26.34 0.63 -11.11
C ASP A 266 26.17 2.14 -11.32
N SER A 267 25.01 2.62 -11.79
CA SER A 267 24.78 4.04 -12.02
C SER A 267 23.36 4.48 -11.68
N GLU A 268 23.19 5.74 -11.30
CA GLU A 268 21.88 6.33 -10.95
C GLU A 268 20.91 6.28 -12.15
N THR A 269 21.40 6.56 -13.36
CA THR A 269 20.56 6.50 -14.57
C THR A 269 20.03 5.09 -14.82
N GLU A 270 20.87 4.06 -14.62
CA GLU A 270 20.45 2.68 -14.74
C GLU A 270 19.37 2.33 -13.71
N VAL A 271 19.63 2.63 -12.43
CA VAL A 271 18.72 2.20 -11.37
C VAL A 271 17.38 2.93 -11.43
N ILE A 272 17.36 4.22 -11.78
CA ILE A 272 16.12 4.98 -11.98
C ILE A 272 15.28 4.34 -13.10
N ARG A 273 15.90 4.01 -14.24
CA ARG A 273 15.22 3.30 -15.33
C ARG A 273 14.65 1.95 -14.86
N ARG A 274 15.45 1.14 -14.14
CA ARG A 274 15.02 -0.17 -13.60
C ARG A 274 13.92 -0.03 -12.55
N ALA A 275 13.98 0.97 -11.69
CA ALA A 275 12.97 1.25 -10.69
C ALA A 275 11.61 1.61 -11.33
N ASN A 276 11.65 2.41 -12.41
CA ASN A 276 10.47 2.83 -13.16
C ASN A 276 9.91 1.77 -14.12
N ASP A 277 10.72 0.76 -14.47
CA ASP A 277 10.30 -0.36 -15.33
C ASP A 277 9.39 -1.33 -14.52
N SER A 278 8.21 -0.84 -14.24
CA SER A 278 7.17 -1.54 -13.51
C SER A 278 5.80 -0.94 -13.87
N ARG A 279 4.79 -1.77 -13.89
CA ARG A 279 3.39 -1.29 -14.02
C ARG A 279 2.86 -0.62 -12.75
N TYR A 280 3.56 -0.76 -11.64
CA TYR A 280 3.23 -0.16 -10.35
C TYR A 280 3.94 1.19 -10.15
N GLY A 281 3.40 2.01 -9.25
CA GLY A 281 3.99 3.28 -8.87
C GLY A 281 3.37 3.83 -7.59
N LEU A 282 3.31 3.00 -6.51
CA LEU A 282 2.71 3.43 -5.24
C LEU A 282 3.72 4.25 -4.44
N CYS A 283 4.75 3.61 -3.91
CA CYS A 283 5.80 4.29 -3.18
C CYS A 283 7.19 3.94 -3.72
N SER A 284 8.19 4.63 -3.20
CA SER A 284 9.61 4.41 -3.44
C SER A 284 10.43 4.91 -2.27
N SER A 285 11.72 4.58 -2.20
CA SER A 285 12.64 5.22 -1.26
C SER A 285 14.03 5.40 -1.83
N VAL A 286 14.72 6.45 -1.34
CA VAL A 286 16.10 6.76 -1.69
C VAL A 286 16.92 6.88 -0.40
N TRP A 287 18.03 6.14 -0.35
CA TRP A 287 18.93 6.04 0.80
C TRP A 287 20.29 6.62 0.43
N THR A 288 20.63 7.77 1.01
CA THR A 288 21.85 8.52 0.77
C THR A 288 22.03 9.57 1.88
N GLU A 289 23.26 9.98 2.18
CA GLU A 289 23.53 11.10 3.08
C GLU A 289 23.41 12.46 2.36
N ASP A 290 23.46 12.48 1.03
CA ASP A 290 23.30 13.68 0.20
C ASP A 290 21.82 13.96 -0.08
N ARG A 291 21.28 14.99 0.58
CA ARG A 291 19.88 15.41 0.42
C ARG A 291 19.53 15.87 -0.99
N ASP A 292 20.42 16.56 -1.67
CA ASP A 292 20.15 17.09 -3.02
C ASP A 292 20.13 15.96 -4.04
N ARG A 293 21.01 14.97 -3.89
CA ARG A 293 20.97 13.69 -4.62
C ARG A 293 19.65 12.98 -4.37
N ALA A 294 19.24 12.82 -3.10
CA ALA A 294 17.99 12.18 -2.74
C ALA A 294 16.79 12.81 -3.45
N LEU A 295 16.69 14.15 -3.42
CA LEU A 295 15.61 14.89 -4.09
C LEU A 295 15.69 14.77 -5.63
N THR A 296 16.90 14.78 -6.19
CA THR A 296 17.11 14.64 -7.63
C THR A 296 16.67 13.28 -8.14
N ILE A 297 17.03 12.20 -7.44
CA ILE A 297 16.58 10.84 -7.78
C ILE A 297 15.06 10.74 -7.57
N SER A 298 14.54 11.19 -6.43
CA SER A 298 13.11 11.07 -6.09
C SER A 298 12.20 11.71 -7.13
N ARG A 299 12.56 12.86 -7.70
CA ARG A 299 11.79 13.55 -8.74
C ARG A 299 11.72 12.79 -10.06
N GLN A 300 12.59 11.82 -10.29
CA GLN A 300 12.62 11.00 -11.48
C GLN A 300 11.92 9.63 -11.29
N LEU A 301 11.53 9.29 -10.04
CA LEU A 301 10.82 8.07 -9.75
C LEU A 301 9.32 8.24 -10.01
N GLU A 302 8.73 7.30 -10.75
CA GLU A 302 7.30 7.26 -11.07
C GLU A 302 6.50 6.62 -9.93
N ALA A 303 6.53 7.24 -8.76
CA ALA A 303 5.83 6.82 -7.56
C ALA A 303 5.07 7.98 -6.93
N GLY A 304 3.90 7.69 -6.36
CA GLY A 304 3.06 8.72 -5.73
C GLY A 304 3.62 9.24 -4.41
N TYR A 305 4.51 8.47 -3.75
CA TYR A 305 5.14 8.84 -2.50
C TYR A 305 6.60 8.34 -2.46
N THR A 306 7.54 9.19 -2.05
CA THR A 306 8.96 8.79 -1.91
C THR A 306 9.46 9.09 -0.51
N TYR A 307 10.03 8.09 0.14
CA TYR A 307 10.67 8.20 1.45
C TYR A 307 12.17 8.45 1.31
N LEU A 308 12.76 9.16 2.26
CA LEU A 308 14.21 9.37 2.35
C LEU A 308 14.76 8.64 3.59
N ASN A 309 15.74 7.75 3.39
CA ASN A 309 16.41 6.98 4.44
C ASN A 309 15.47 6.21 5.38
N ASN A 310 14.31 5.84 4.85
CA ASN A 310 13.31 5.00 5.49
C ASN A 310 12.38 4.43 4.42
N HIS A 311 11.43 3.56 4.77
CA HIS A 311 10.41 3.05 3.85
C HIS A 311 9.15 2.62 4.58
N GLY A 312 7.99 2.89 3.96
CA GLY A 312 6.70 2.34 4.36
C GLY A 312 6.08 2.99 5.61
N PRO A 313 5.30 2.21 6.38
CA PRO A 313 4.40 2.77 7.41
C PRO A 313 5.07 3.54 8.53
N THR A 314 6.33 3.19 8.86
CA THR A 314 7.10 3.87 9.92
C THR A 314 7.57 5.28 9.56
N ALA A 315 7.47 5.64 8.27
CA ALA A 315 7.88 6.94 7.73
C ALA A 315 6.73 7.73 7.11
N GLN A 316 5.49 7.22 7.17
CA GLN A 316 4.34 7.86 6.56
C GLN A 316 3.93 9.14 7.30
N ASP A 317 3.95 10.28 6.62
CA ASP A 317 3.34 11.52 7.11
C ASP A 317 1.87 11.59 6.65
N PHE A 318 0.94 11.45 7.60
CA PHE A 318 -0.50 11.47 7.31
C PHE A 318 -1.04 12.85 6.88
N ARG A 319 -0.23 13.90 6.96
CA ARG A 319 -0.58 15.24 6.46
C ARG A 319 -0.38 15.36 4.96
N GLY A 320 0.48 14.52 4.38
CA GLY A 320 0.72 14.44 2.94
C GLY A 320 -0.32 13.59 2.22
N PRO A 321 -0.69 13.93 0.98
CA PRO A 321 -1.56 13.08 0.17
C PRO A 321 -0.87 11.76 -0.15
N PHE A 322 -1.63 10.66 -0.06
CA PHE A 322 -1.16 9.31 -0.35
C PHE A 322 -1.93 8.71 -1.52
N GLY A 323 -1.23 8.09 -2.45
CA GLY A 323 -1.81 7.40 -3.60
C GLY A 323 -0.81 7.14 -4.71
N GLY A 324 -1.15 6.20 -5.59
CA GLY A 324 -0.25 5.70 -6.62
C GLY A 324 -0.34 6.41 -7.97
N PHE A 325 0.63 6.06 -8.82
CA PHE A 325 0.64 6.26 -10.26
C PHE A 325 0.43 4.92 -10.95
N LYS A 326 0.27 4.91 -12.26
CA LYS A 326 0.14 3.70 -13.09
C LYS A 326 -0.96 2.75 -12.56
N ASP A 327 -0.69 1.46 -12.52
CA ASP A 327 -1.62 0.43 -12.01
C ASP A 327 -1.79 0.46 -10.47
N SER A 328 -1.02 1.27 -9.74
CA SER A 328 -1.22 1.46 -8.31
C SER A 328 -2.43 2.32 -7.95
N GLY A 329 -3.11 2.86 -8.95
CA GLY A 329 -4.39 3.54 -8.81
C GLY A 329 -4.35 5.01 -9.12
N PHE A 330 -5.41 5.73 -8.73
CA PHE A 330 -5.53 7.17 -8.87
C PHE A 330 -6.46 7.76 -7.81
N GLY A 331 -6.48 9.11 -7.73
CA GLY A 331 -7.04 9.81 -6.59
C GLY A 331 -6.03 9.86 -5.46
N ARG A 332 -6.42 10.41 -4.33
CA ARG A 332 -5.57 10.48 -3.13
C ARG A 332 -6.39 10.24 -1.89
N ASN A 333 -5.78 9.56 -0.93
CA ASN A 333 -6.19 9.52 0.46
C ASN A 333 -5.24 10.40 1.28
N LEU A 334 -5.56 10.65 2.54
CA LEU A 334 -4.79 11.44 3.49
C LEU A 334 -4.62 12.92 3.06
N GLY A 335 -4.15 13.72 3.99
CA GLY A 335 -3.99 15.14 3.78
C GLY A 335 -5.29 15.86 3.40
N TYR A 336 -5.15 17.09 2.95
CA TYR A 336 -6.27 17.89 2.43
C TYR A 336 -6.86 17.30 1.14
N GLU A 337 -6.01 16.80 0.25
CA GLU A 337 -6.38 16.18 -1.02
C GLU A 337 -7.31 14.98 -0.81
N GLY A 338 -7.09 14.20 0.25
CA GLY A 338 -7.96 13.08 0.60
C GLY A 338 -9.37 13.51 0.98
N VAL A 339 -9.51 14.62 1.71
CA VAL A 339 -10.83 15.18 2.07
C VAL A 339 -11.57 15.68 0.84
N VAL A 340 -10.87 16.42 -0.05
CA VAL A 340 -11.52 17.02 -1.22
C VAL A 340 -11.96 15.99 -2.27
N GLN A 341 -11.44 14.76 -2.26
CA GLN A 341 -11.96 13.68 -3.11
C GLN A 341 -13.46 13.41 -2.84
N PHE A 342 -13.87 13.55 -1.58
CA PHE A 342 -15.25 13.34 -1.14
C PHE A 342 -16.18 14.55 -1.40
N GLN A 343 -15.70 15.59 -2.07
CA GLN A 343 -16.45 16.82 -2.35
C GLN A 343 -16.53 17.11 -3.85
N GLY A 344 -17.60 17.80 -4.25
CA GLY A 344 -17.75 18.41 -5.56
C GLY A 344 -17.58 19.93 -5.47
N HIS A 345 -17.05 20.55 -6.53
CA HIS A 345 -17.05 22.01 -6.68
C HIS A 345 -18.41 22.50 -7.16
N HIS A 346 -18.87 23.60 -6.61
CA HIS A 346 -20.04 24.34 -7.07
C HIS A 346 -19.66 25.81 -7.24
N SER A 347 -19.78 26.32 -8.44
CA SER A 347 -19.52 27.72 -8.77
C SER A 347 -20.84 28.45 -8.94
N ILE A 348 -20.97 29.58 -8.23
CA ILE A 348 -22.10 30.53 -8.38
C ILE A 348 -21.52 31.79 -8.95
N SER A 349 -21.98 32.20 -10.15
CA SER A 349 -21.48 33.40 -10.83
C SER A 349 -22.59 34.40 -11.07
N SER A 350 -22.32 35.67 -10.82
CA SER A 350 -23.21 36.78 -11.16
C SER A 350 -22.53 37.73 -12.12
N VAL A 351 -23.35 38.33 -12.97
CA VAL A 351 -22.95 39.42 -13.86
C VAL A 351 -23.40 40.74 -13.24
N PRO A 352 -22.52 41.75 -13.11
CA PRO A 352 -22.93 43.03 -12.60
C PRO A 352 -24.07 43.64 -13.43
N ALA A 353 -25.05 44.22 -12.73
CA ALA A 353 -26.28 44.78 -13.36
C ALA A 353 -26.02 45.87 -14.45
N TRP A 354 -24.82 46.47 -14.47
CA TRP A 354 -24.45 47.47 -15.48
C TRP A 354 -24.00 46.87 -16.83
N LEU A 355 -23.92 45.55 -16.93
CA LEU A 355 -23.58 44.84 -18.18
C LEU A 355 -24.82 44.55 -19.07
N PHE A 356 -26.03 44.86 -18.61
CA PHE A 356 -27.28 44.69 -19.33
C PHE A 356 -27.96 46.05 -19.58
#